data_b33acdc0c49e155641916396e949281e
#
_entry.id   b33acdc0c49e155641916396e949281e
#
_cell.length_a   1.000
_cell.length_b   1.000
_cell.length_c   1.000
_cell.angle_alpha   90.00
_cell.angle_beta   90.00
_cell.angle_gamma   90.00
#
_symmetry.space_group_name_H-M   'P 1'
#
loop_
_entity.id
_entity.type
_entity.pdbx_description
1 polymer ?
#
loop_
_entity_poly.entity_id
_entity_poly.type
_entity_poly.pdbx_seq_one_letter_code
_entity_poly.pdbx_strand_id
1 'polypeptide(L)' 'MYINIKYFGQIAEVTQTKEENLEFSGIIVSELVETLYLKYSNLRTKNFQIAQNQELVSMETELTGNDIALLPPFAGG' A
#
# COMPACT_ATOMS: atom_id res chain seq x y z
N MET A 1 -4.30 13.28 6.84
CA MET A 1 -4.38 13.41 5.37
C MET A 1 -5.11 12.22 4.78
N TYR A 2 -5.68 12.41 3.60
CA TYR A 2 -6.28 11.30 2.89
C TYR A 2 -5.32 10.81 1.84
N ILE A 3 -5.17 9.49 1.77
CA ILE A 3 -4.29 8.87 0.78
C ILE A 3 -5.14 7.92 -0.06
N ASN A 4 -5.03 8.03 -1.37
CA ASN A 4 -5.70 7.10 -2.27
C ASN A 4 -4.78 5.91 -2.48
N ILE A 5 -5.27 4.72 -2.13
CA ILE A 5 -4.47 3.50 -2.19
C ILE A 5 -5.09 2.57 -3.22
N LYS A 6 -4.27 2.10 -4.15
CA LYS A 6 -4.69 1.17 -5.18
C LYS A 6 -4.07 -0.18 -4.91
N TYR A 7 -4.86 -1.23 -5.08
CA TYR A 7 -4.43 -2.60 -4.84
C TYR A 7 -4.47 -3.38 -6.14
N PHE A 8 -3.42 -4.13 -6.40
CA PHE A 8 -3.30 -4.86 -7.66
C PHE A 8 -3.13 -6.36 -7.43
N GLY A 9 -3.60 -7.16 -8.38
CA GLY A 9 -3.41 -8.61 -8.35
C GLY A 9 -3.96 -9.26 -7.10
N GLN A 10 -3.18 -10.12 -6.50
CA GLN A 10 -3.61 -10.83 -5.30
C GLN A 10 -3.87 -9.88 -4.13
N ILE A 11 -3.23 -8.74 -4.13
CA ILE A 11 -3.44 -7.78 -3.05
C ILE A 11 -4.89 -7.29 -3.07
N ALA A 12 -5.42 -7.03 -4.26
CA ALA A 12 -6.83 -6.62 -4.40
C ALA A 12 -7.78 -7.72 -3.91
N GLU A 13 -7.39 -8.99 -4.07
CA GLU A 13 -8.20 -10.09 -3.57
C GLU A 13 -8.22 -10.14 -2.05
N VAL A 14 -7.08 -9.86 -1.42
CA VAL A 14 -6.99 -9.85 0.03
C VAL A 14 -7.81 -8.73 0.63
N THR A 15 -7.75 -7.55 0.03
CA THR A 15 -8.47 -6.38 0.54
C THR A 15 -9.91 -6.34 0.09
N GLN A 16 -10.23 -7.10 -0.96
CA GLN A 16 -11.57 -7.16 -1.55
C GLN A 16 -12.00 -5.82 -2.12
N THR A 17 -11.04 -5.01 -2.50
CA THR A 17 -11.30 -3.75 -3.17
C THR A 17 -10.11 -3.43 -4.07
N LYS A 18 -10.35 -2.68 -5.11
CA LYS A 18 -9.28 -2.29 -6.02
C LYS A 18 -8.65 -0.97 -5.61
N GLU A 19 -9.36 -0.19 -4.82
CA GLU A 19 -8.85 1.12 -4.45
C GLU A 19 -9.66 1.67 -3.30
N GLU A 20 -9.04 2.46 -2.46
CA GLU A 20 -9.78 3.12 -1.38
C GLU A 20 -9.07 4.41 -1.01
N ASN A 21 -9.82 5.31 -0.43
CA ASN A 21 -9.31 6.56 0.08
C ASN A 21 -9.25 6.43 1.59
N LEU A 22 -8.05 6.48 2.15
CA LEU A 22 -7.84 6.21 3.57
C LEU A 22 -7.40 7.47 4.28
N GLU A 23 -8.06 7.79 5.38
CA GLU A 23 -7.57 8.86 6.23
C GLU A 23 -6.43 8.31 7.09
N PHE A 24 -5.31 9.01 7.11
CA PHE A 24 -4.10 8.52 7.75
C PHE A 24 -3.31 9.68 8.31
N SER A 25 -2.70 9.46 9.48
CA SER A 25 -1.93 10.51 10.11
C SER A 25 -0.54 10.03 10.49
N GLY A 26 0.18 9.48 9.60
CA GLY A 26 1.57 9.11 9.82
C GLY A 26 2.47 9.90 8.89
N ILE A 27 3.73 9.53 8.84
CA ILE A 27 4.73 10.27 8.10
C ILE A 27 5.39 9.41 7.03
N ILE A 28 5.67 8.13 7.33
CA ILE A 28 6.43 7.28 6.41
C ILE A 28 5.62 6.07 5.99
N VAL A 29 6.09 5.44 4.92
CA VAL A 29 5.40 4.32 4.29
C VAL A 29 5.17 3.18 5.27
N SER A 30 6.14 2.85 6.13
CA SER A 30 5.98 1.74 7.05
C SER A 30 4.81 1.95 8.01
N GLU A 31 4.55 3.17 8.40
CA GLU A 31 3.41 3.48 9.28
C GLU A 31 2.10 3.23 8.55
N LEU A 32 2.04 3.58 7.27
CA LEU A 32 0.85 3.30 6.47
C LEU A 32 0.63 1.80 6.34
N VAL A 33 1.71 1.04 6.10
CA VAL A 33 1.61 -0.41 5.97
C VAL A 33 1.10 -1.04 7.27
N GLU A 34 1.59 -0.56 8.42
CA GLU A 34 1.09 -1.07 9.70
C GLU A 34 -0.41 -0.82 9.86
N THR A 35 -0.86 0.34 9.44
CA THR A 35 -2.29 0.65 9.49
C THR A 35 -3.08 -0.29 8.59
N LEU A 36 -2.56 -0.59 7.41
CA LEU A 36 -3.22 -1.51 6.50
C LEU A 36 -3.24 -2.94 7.05
N TYR A 37 -2.20 -3.35 7.76
CA TYR A 37 -2.19 -4.65 8.41
C TYR A 37 -3.27 -4.76 9.48
N LEU A 38 -3.53 -3.69 10.20
CA LEU A 38 -4.60 -3.69 11.18
C LEU A 38 -5.98 -3.80 10.51
N LYS A 39 -6.11 -3.19 9.34
CA LYS A 39 -7.38 -3.22 8.62
C LYS A 39 -7.57 -4.53 7.86
N TYR A 40 -6.50 -5.06 7.30
CA TYR A 40 -6.54 -6.28 6.48
C TYR A 40 -5.48 -7.24 7.00
N SER A 41 -5.84 -8.02 8.02
CA SER A 41 -4.86 -8.86 8.70
C SER A 41 -4.21 -9.87 7.76
N ASN A 42 -4.92 -10.35 6.76
CA ASN A 42 -4.36 -11.32 5.82
C ASN A 42 -3.29 -10.71 4.93
N LEU A 43 -3.19 -9.40 4.91
CA LEU A 43 -2.16 -8.75 4.12
C LEU A 43 -0.76 -9.08 4.64
N ARG A 44 -0.65 -9.41 5.92
CA ARG A 44 0.65 -9.78 6.50
C ARG A 44 1.26 -11.02 5.87
N THR A 45 0.43 -11.88 5.30
CA THR A 45 0.92 -13.12 4.71
C THR A 45 1.29 -12.96 3.24
N LYS A 46 1.14 -11.77 2.70
CA LYS A 46 1.41 -11.53 1.29
C LYS A 46 2.67 -10.71 1.12
N ASN A 47 3.38 -10.99 0.05
CA ASN A 47 4.51 -10.14 -0.33
C ASN A 47 4.00 -9.10 -1.31
N PHE A 48 4.47 -7.89 -1.17
CA PHE A 48 4.08 -6.84 -2.09
C PHE A 48 5.13 -5.74 -2.09
N GLN A 49 5.10 -4.95 -3.15
CA GLN A 49 5.92 -3.76 -3.27
C GLN A 49 5.01 -2.55 -3.19
N ILE A 50 5.59 -1.43 -2.83
CA ILE A 50 4.83 -0.19 -2.69
C ILE A 50 5.38 0.84 -3.63
N ALA A 51 4.48 1.53 -4.33
CA ALA A 51 4.83 2.65 -5.18
C ALA A 51 4.12 3.89 -4.67
N GLN A 52 4.79 5.02 -4.73
CA GLN A 52 4.19 6.31 -4.44
C GLN A 52 4.41 7.19 -5.64
N ASN A 53 3.35 7.77 -6.15
CA ASN A 53 3.44 8.62 -7.33
C ASN A 53 4.10 7.85 -8.49
N GLN A 54 3.73 6.57 -8.62
CA GLN A 54 4.17 5.70 -9.72
C GLN A 54 5.65 5.33 -9.67
N GLU A 55 6.29 5.49 -8.52
CA GLU A 55 7.67 5.07 -8.34
C GLU A 55 7.78 4.13 -7.15
N LEU A 56 8.55 3.06 -7.28
CA LEU A 56 8.76 2.15 -6.16
C LEU A 56 9.50 2.87 -5.05
N VAL A 57 9.06 2.64 -3.82
CA VAL A 57 9.64 3.31 -2.66
C VAL A 57 9.94 2.30 -1.57
N SER A 58 10.73 2.73 -0.59
CA SER A 58 11.06 1.89 0.55
C SER A 58 10.11 2.18 1.71
N MET A 59 10.21 1.38 2.75
CA MET A 59 9.40 1.58 3.95
C MET A 59 9.74 2.86 4.68
N GLU A 60 10.95 3.40 4.49
CA GLU A 60 11.36 4.64 5.15
C GLU A 60 10.99 5.89 4.38
N THR A 61 10.45 5.74 3.18
CA THR A 61 10.11 6.90 2.36
C THR A 61 8.99 7.70 3.00
N GLU A 62 9.13 9.01 2.99
CA GLU A 62 8.08 9.89 3.50
C GLU A 62 6.91 9.93 2.56
N LEU A 63 5.71 9.98 3.14
CA LEU A 63 4.49 10.08 2.36
C LEU A 63 4.29 11.52 1.91
N THR A 64 3.92 11.67 0.66
CA THR A 64 3.76 13.01 0.06
C THR A 64 2.29 13.38 -0.17
N GLY A 65 1.37 12.44 0.09
CA GLY A 65 -0.04 12.67 -0.24
C GLY A 65 -0.43 12.18 -1.62
N ASN A 66 0.55 11.76 -2.42
CA ASN A 66 0.26 11.19 -3.73
C ASN A 66 -0.29 9.77 -3.61
N ASP A 67 -0.82 9.26 -4.72
CA ASP A 67 -1.39 7.91 -4.74
C ASP A 67 -0.36 6.87 -4.33
N ILE A 68 -0.81 5.90 -3.55
CA ILE A 68 -0.01 4.75 -3.16
C ILE A 68 -0.56 3.53 -3.89
N ALA A 69 0.32 2.66 -4.35
CA ALA A 69 -0.08 1.41 -4.97
C ALA A 69 0.61 0.26 -4.26
N LEU A 70 -0.14 -0.80 -3.95
CA LEU A 70 0.40 -2.05 -3.46
C LEU A 70 0.40 -3.03 -4.62
N LEU A 71 1.58 -3.48 -5.01
CA LEU A 71 1.80 -4.29 -6.21
C LEU A 71 2.29 -5.67 -5.81
N PRO A 72 1.91 -6.71 -6.57
CA PRO A 72 2.51 -8.02 -6.32
C PRO A 72 4.02 -7.92 -6.48
N PRO A 73 4.74 -8.75 -5.83
CA PRO A 73 6.17 -8.74 -6.04
C PRO A 73 6.40 -9.23 -7.45
N PHE A 74 7.15 -8.61 -8.38
CA PHE A 74 7.21 -9.02 -9.55
C PHE A 74 7.87 -9.56 -10.09
N ALA A 75 7.62 -9.91 -10.45
CA ALA A 75 7.89 -10.65 -11.06
C ALA A 75 8.37 -10.50 -12.25
N GLY A 76 8.53 -9.79 -12.64
CA GLY A 76 9.10 -9.57 -13.75
C GLY A 76 9.30 -10.42 -14.69
N GLY A 77 9.18 -10.95 -14.41
CA GLY A 77 9.44 -11.82 -15.37
C GLY A 77 9.44 -11.98 -15.77
#